data_847056016a2daa6b664a3745dfbe51c8
#
_entry.id   847056016a2daa6b664a3745dfbe51c8
#
_cell.length_a   1.000
_cell.length_b   1.000
_cell.length_c   1.000
_cell.angle_alpha   90.00
_cell.angle_beta   90.00
_cell.angle_gamma   90.00
#
_symmetry.space_group_name_H-M   'P 1'
#
loop_
_entity.id
_entity.type
_entity.pdbx_description
1 polymer ?
#
loop_
_entity_poly.entity_id
_entity_poly.type
_entity_poly.pdbx_seq_one_letter_code
_entity_poly.pdbx_strand_id
1 'polypeptide(L)'
;QSISAMMDICPEYANIEQNGVLTQVDPDDVEVGDIIVIKPGERIPLDGVVIEGESLVDTAALTGESVPRSAKAGDEIISGCVNGSGTLKVKVTKEFDDSTVAKILELVENASSKKAKVENFITKFAKYYTPVVTIGAVVLALVPPLVLGGGFAEWIQLSLIHISEPTRL
;
A
#
# COMPACT_ATOMS: atom_id res chain seq x y z
N GLN A 1 11.94 -7.62 3.22
CA GLN A 1 12.24 -8.07 1.85
C GLN A 1 11.17 -7.67 0.81
N SER A 2 9.98 -7.22 1.22
CA SER A 2 8.88 -6.95 0.27
C SER A 2 8.87 -5.53 -0.32
N ILE A 3 9.41 -4.53 0.37
CA ILE A 3 9.38 -3.12 -0.07
C ILE A 3 10.40 -2.87 -1.20
N SER A 4 11.58 -3.47 -1.13
CA SER A 4 12.61 -3.33 -2.18
C SER A 4 12.19 -3.93 -3.53
N ALA A 5 11.46 -5.05 -3.50
CA ALA A 5 10.94 -5.68 -4.72
C ALA A 5 9.79 -4.87 -5.37
N MET A 6 9.08 -4.04 -4.58
CA MET A 6 8.02 -3.17 -5.09
C MET A 6 8.55 -1.87 -5.70
N MET A 7 9.68 -1.35 -5.19
CA MET A 7 10.37 -0.22 -5.83
C MET A 7 10.96 -0.61 -7.20
N ASP A 8 11.29 -1.89 -7.39
CA ASP A 8 11.74 -2.41 -8.70
C ASP A 8 10.62 -2.45 -9.78
N ILE A 9 9.37 -2.25 -9.42
CA ILE A 9 8.25 -2.23 -10.40
C ILE A 9 8.09 -0.83 -11.02
N CYS A 10 8.56 0.21 -10.34
CA CYS A 10 8.45 1.58 -10.79
C CYS A 10 9.46 1.86 -11.91
N PRO A 11 9.04 2.27 -13.11
CA PRO A 11 9.96 2.65 -14.17
C PRO A 11 10.63 3.99 -13.82
N GLU A 12 11.94 4.06 -14.04
CA GLU A 12 12.75 5.25 -13.73
C GLU A 12 12.68 6.32 -14.83
N TYR A 13 12.29 5.95 -16.05
CA TYR A 13 12.25 6.85 -17.20
C TYR A 13 11.31 6.34 -18.30
N ALA A 14 10.93 7.24 -19.19
CA ALA A 14 10.24 6.97 -20.45
C ALA A 14 11.02 7.53 -21.63
N ASN A 15 11.05 6.82 -22.76
CA ASN A 15 11.64 7.34 -23.99
C ASN A 15 10.53 7.87 -24.89
N ILE A 16 10.41 9.19 -25.04
CA ILE A 16 9.44 9.83 -25.94
C ILE A 16 10.06 10.02 -27.32
N GLU A 17 9.31 9.72 -28.37
CA GLU A 17 9.65 10.06 -29.75
C GLU A 17 9.00 11.40 -30.14
N GLN A 18 9.81 12.46 -30.24
CA GLN A 18 9.38 13.77 -30.72
C GLN A 18 10.19 14.13 -31.98
N ASN A 19 9.49 14.34 -33.10
CA ASN A 19 10.12 14.68 -34.39
C ASN A 19 11.21 13.70 -34.83
N GLY A 20 11.07 12.42 -34.55
CA GLY A 20 12.07 11.39 -34.91
C GLY A 20 13.28 11.34 -33.97
N VAL A 21 13.30 12.11 -32.92
CA VAL A 21 14.35 12.09 -31.88
C VAL A 21 13.79 11.43 -30.62
N LEU A 22 14.56 10.45 -30.12
CA LEU A 22 14.22 9.81 -28.84
C LEU A 22 14.82 10.64 -27.69
N THR A 23 13.97 11.12 -26.82
CA THR A 23 14.35 11.85 -25.61
C THR A 23 13.91 11.06 -24.39
N GLN A 24 14.81 10.90 -23.43
CA GLN A 24 14.53 10.28 -22.15
C GLN A 24 13.96 11.33 -21.20
N VAL A 25 12.79 11.06 -20.63
CA VAL A 25 12.06 11.96 -19.71
C VAL A 25 11.59 11.19 -18.49
N ASP A 26 11.19 11.91 -17.45
CA ASP A 26 10.50 11.32 -16.31
C ASP A 26 9.10 10.84 -16.75
N PRO A 27 8.62 9.69 -16.29
CA PRO A 27 7.25 9.23 -16.57
C PRO A 27 6.15 10.22 -16.18
N ASP A 28 6.38 11.05 -15.15
CA ASP A 28 5.46 12.10 -14.70
C ASP A 28 5.31 13.25 -15.71
N ASP A 29 6.30 13.44 -16.57
CA ASP A 29 6.29 14.50 -17.60
C ASP A 29 5.63 14.07 -18.92
N VAL A 30 5.16 12.82 -19.02
CA VAL A 30 4.55 12.26 -20.23
C VAL A 30 3.05 12.52 -20.23
N GLU A 31 2.54 13.12 -21.29
CA GLU A 31 1.12 13.44 -21.45
C GLU A 31 0.35 12.33 -22.19
N VAL A 32 -0.97 12.27 -21.96
CA VAL A 32 -1.87 11.38 -22.69
C VAL A 32 -1.85 11.73 -24.18
N GLY A 33 -1.54 10.74 -25.00
CA GLY A 33 -1.43 10.89 -26.45
C GLY A 33 0.01 10.91 -26.97
N ASP A 34 0.99 11.08 -26.10
CA ASP A 34 2.40 10.98 -26.45
C ASP A 34 2.76 9.57 -26.92
N ILE A 35 3.78 9.50 -27.77
CA ILE A 35 4.32 8.23 -28.28
C ILE A 35 5.61 7.92 -27.53
N ILE A 36 5.58 6.83 -26.78
CA ILE A 36 6.73 6.29 -26.09
C ILE A 36 7.31 5.10 -26.85
N VAL A 37 8.63 4.94 -26.82
CA VAL A 37 9.35 3.83 -27.43
C VAL A 37 9.95 2.98 -26.32
N ILE A 38 9.56 1.71 -26.30
CA ILE A 38 9.98 0.74 -25.29
C ILE A 38 10.91 -0.27 -25.96
N LYS A 39 12.16 -0.27 -25.53
CA LYS A 39 13.17 -1.19 -26.06
C LYS A 39 13.09 -2.56 -25.40
N PRO A 40 13.72 -3.59 -26.01
CA PRO A 40 13.83 -4.91 -25.38
C PRO A 40 14.46 -4.84 -24.00
N GLY A 41 13.83 -5.51 -23.02
CA GLY A 41 14.28 -5.53 -21.63
C GLY A 41 13.88 -4.33 -20.78
N GLU A 42 13.31 -3.27 -21.38
CA GLU A 42 12.83 -2.11 -20.63
C GLU A 42 11.47 -2.37 -19.98
N ARG A 43 11.23 -1.72 -18.83
CA ARG A 43 9.90 -1.68 -18.23
C ARG A 43 8.99 -0.73 -18.97
N ILE A 44 7.74 -1.10 -19.06
CA ILE A 44 6.68 -0.26 -19.62
C ILE A 44 6.35 0.84 -18.62
N PRO A 45 6.62 2.12 -18.93
CA PRO A 45 6.48 3.21 -17.97
C PRO A 45 5.03 3.64 -17.75
N LEU A 46 4.19 3.56 -18.78
CA LEU A 46 2.83 4.08 -18.78
C LEU A 46 1.87 3.12 -19.48
N ASP A 47 0.60 3.16 -19.07
CA ASP A 47 -0.45 2.41 -19.73
C ASP A 47 -0.74 3.01 -21.12
N GLY A 48 -0.91 2.15 -22.12
CA GLY A 48 -1.15 2.63 -23.47
C GLY A 48 -1.55 1.54 -24.45
N VAL A 49 -1.66 1.94 -25.73
CA VAL A 49 -1.97 1.05 -26.83
C VAL A 49 -0.77 0.98 -27.77
N VAL A 50 -0.36 -0.22 -28.12
CA VAL A 50 0.71 -0.45 -29.10
C VAL A 50 0.26 0.05 -30.47
N ILE A 51 1.03 0.97 -31.07
CA ILE A 51 0.76 1.49 -32.41
C ILE A 51 1.67 0.86 -33.46
N GLU A 52 2.88 0.43 -33.08
CA GLU A 52 3.85 -0.19 -33.95
C GLU A 52 4.75 -1.18 -33.18
N GLY A 53 5.11 -2.26 -33.83
CA GLY A 53 5.97 -3.31 -33.26
C GLY A 53 5.21 -4.54 -32.79
N GLU A 54 5.98 -5.57 -32.48
CA GLU A 54 5.51 -6.82 -31.89
C GLU A 54 6.56 -7.33 -30.90
N SER A 55 6.14 -7.73 -29.72
CA SER A 55 7.00 -8.26 -28.67
C SER A 55 6.28 -9.22 -27.75
N LEU A 56 7.06 -9.93 -26.94
CA LEU A 56 6.57 -10.67 -25.79
C LEU A 56 6.70 -9.77 -24.55
N VAL A 57 5.62 -9.60 -23.82
CA VAL A 57 5.59 -8.80 -22.60
C VAL A 57 5.44 -9.72 -21.40
N ASP A 58 6.37 -9.60 -20.46
CA ASP A 58 6.33 -10.32 -19.19
C ASP A 58 5.47 -9.55 -18.18
N THR A 59 4.37 -10.19 -17.78
CA THR A 59 3.41 -9.65 -16.81
C THR A 59 3.56 -10.25 -15.41
N ALA A 60 4.56 -11.11 -15.18
CA ALA A 60 4.72 -11.88 -13.95
C ALA A 60 4.79 -11.01 -12.68
N ALA A 61 5.40 -9.84 -12.79
CA ALA A 61 5.52 -8.90 -11.66
C ALA A 61 4.17 -8.37 -11.16
N LEU A 62 3.15 -8.30 -12.03
CA LEU A 62 1.82 -7.76 -11.72
C LEU A 62 0.77 -8.85 -11.51
N THR A 63 0.78 -9.88 -12.35
CA THR A 63 -0.27 -10.91 -12.35
C THR A 63 0.17 -12.21 -11.65
N GLY A 64 1.47 -12.39 -11.43
CA GLY A 64 2.05 -13.64 -10.93
C GLY A 64 2.08 -14.77 -11.98
N GLU A 65 1.64 -14.52 -13.19
CA GLU A 65 1.69 -15.49 -14.30
C GLU A 65 3.04 -15.44 -15.01
N SER A 66 3.78 -16.52 -15.01
CA SER A 66 5.11 -16.61 -15.63
C SER A 66 5.07 -16.78 -17.16
N VAL A 67 3.91 -16.72 -17.79
CA VAL A 67 3.77 -16.90 -19.24
C VAL A 67 3.74 -15.53 -19.92
N PRO A 68 4.77 -15.17 -20.72
CA PRO A 68 4.78 -13.91 -21.44
C PRO A 68 3.60 -13.82 -22.43
N ARG A 69 3.01 -12.65 -22.55
CA ARG A 69 1.93 -12.36 -23.50
C ARG A 69 2.47 -11.70 -24.75
N SER A 70 1.99 -12.14 -25.92
CA SER A 70 2.27 -11.42 -27.17
C SER A 70 1.55 -10.07 -27.17
N ALA A 71 2.27 -9.00 -27.47
CA ALA A 71 1.76 -7.66 -27.67
C ALA A 71 2.09 -7.19 -29.07
N LYS A 72 1.09 -6.75 -29.83
CA LYS A 72 1.19 -6.27 -31.21
C LYS A 72 0.36 -5.00 -31.42
N ALA A 73 0.47 -4.37 -32.55
CA ALA A 73 -0.28 -3.17 -32.87
C ALA A 73 -1.78 -3.36 -32.66
N GLY A 74 -2.37 -2.46 -31.86
CA GLY A 74 -3.78 -2.50 -31.43
C GLY A 74 -4.01 -3.11 -30.03
N ASP A 75 -3.03 -3.79 -29.44
CA ASP A 75 -3.16 -4.35 -28.12
C ASP A 75 -2.90 -3.30 -27.02
N GLU A 76 -3.66 -3.40 -25.94
CA GLU A 76 -3.42 -2.60 -24.73
C GLU A 76 -2.29 -3.22 -23.92
N ILE A 77 -1.40 -2.37 -23.42
CA ILE A 77 -0.34 -2.73 -22.49
C ILE A 77 -0.44 -1.91 -21.20
N ILE A 78 0.00 -2.50 -20.12
CA ILE A 78 -0.04 -1.91 -18.78
C ILE A 78 1.35 -1.60 -18.28
N SER A 79 1.49 -0.51 -17.53
CA SER A 79 2.73 -0.11 -16.87
C SER A 79 3.22 -1.17 -15.87
N GLY A 80 4.52 -1.21 -15.65
CA GLY A 80 5.17 -2.15 -14.72
C GLY A 80 5.52 -3.52 -15.31
N CYS A 81 4.98 -3.88 -16.48
CA CYS A 81 5.40 -5.06 -17.23
C CYS A 81 6.77 -4.86 -17.86
N VAL A 82 7.45 -5.94 -18.20
CA VAL A 82 8.76 -5.92 -18.87
C VAL A 82 8.60 -6.28 -20.34
N ASN A 83 9.11 -5.42 -21.22
CA ASN A 83 9.15 -5.71 -22.65
C ASN A 83 10.23 -6.75 -22.95
N GLY A 84 9.89 -7.78 -23.69
CA GLY A 84 10.80 -8.90 -24.01
C GLY A 84 11.75 -8.60 -25.16
N SER A 85 11.42 -9.10 -26.35
CA SER A 85 12.38 -9.21 -27.47
C SER A 85 12.26 -8.14 -28.55
N GLY A 86 11.10 -7.47 -28.68
CA GLY A 86 10.84 -6.48 -29.72
C GLY A 86 10.84 -5.05 -29.21
N THR A 87 10.97 -4.07 -30.12
CA THR A 87 10.73 -2.67 -29.81
C THR A 87 9.26 -2.36 -30.03
N LEU A 88 8.63 -1.73 -29.04
CA LEU A 88 7.24 -1.32 -29.11
C LEU A 88 7.14 0.21 -29.15
N LYS A 89 6.32 0.75 -30.06
CA LYS A 89 5.86 2.13 -29.98
C LYS A 89 4.45 2.13 -29.42
N VAL A 90 4.25 2.90 -28.38
CA VAL A 90 3.03 2.90 -27.59
C VAL A 90 2.50 4.30 -27.49
N LYS A 91 1.22 4.46 -27.80
CA LYS A 91 0.50 5.70 -27.53
C LYS A 91 -0.06 5.66 -26.12
N VAL A 92 0.37 6.60 -25.30
CA VAL A 92 -0.06 6.72 -23.90
C VAL A 92 -1.54 7.02 -23.80
N THR A 93 -2.25 6.30 -22.96
CA THR A 93 -3.71 6.44 -22.75
C THR A 93 -4.06 6.97 -21.37
N LYS A 94 -3.15 6.92 -20.41
CA LYS A 94 -3.34 7.41 -19.05
C LYS A 94 -2.10 8.14 -18.58
N GLU A 95 -2.28 9.18 -17.78
CA GLU A 95 -1.18 9.84 -17.07
C GLU A 95 -0.57 8.91 -16.02
N PHE A 96 0.66 9.23 -15.56
CA PHE A 96 1.39 8.37 -14.63
C PHE A 96 0.61 8.10 -13.33
N ASP A 97 -0.01 9.13 -12.74
CA ASP A 97 -0.84 9.02 -11.53
C ASP A 97 -2.04 8.09 -11.69
N ASP A 98 -2.59 7.98 -12.89
CA ASP A 98 -3.69 7.07 -13.24
C ASP A 98 -3.22 5.69 -13.73
N SER A 99 -1.92 5.49 -13.85
CA SER A 99 -1.32 4.25 -14.33
C SER A 99 -1.57 3.08 -13.38
N THR A 100 -1.46 1.88 -13.90
CA THR A 100 -1.63 0.65 -13.11
C THR A 100 -0.59 0.55 -12.00
N VAL A 101 0.66 0.96 -12.25
CA VAL A 101 1.73 0.97 -11.25
C VAL A 101 1.45 1.96 -10.13
N ALA A 102 1.05 3.19 -10.44
CA ALA A 102 0.74 4.21 -9.44
C ALA A 102 -0.40 3.76 -8.51
N LYS A 103 -1.45 3.16 -9.04
CA LYS A 103 -2.56 2.60 -8.24
C LYS A 103 -2.14 1.45 -7.33
N ILE A 104 -1.25 0.58 -7.79
CA ILE A 104 -0.71 -0.51 -6.96
C ILE A 104 0.11 0.07 -5.81
N LEU A 105 0.97 1.06 -6.08
CA LEU A 105 1.78 1.73 -5.05
C LEU A 105 0.89 2.43 -4.01
N GLU A 106 -0.14 3.15 -4.44
CA GLU A 106 -1.10 3.79 -3.54
C GLU A 106 -1.81 2.77 -2.63
N LEU A 107 -2.24 1.64 -3.17
CA LEU A 107 -2.88 0.59 -2.39
C LEU A 107 -1.94 0.00 -1.33
N VAL A 108 -0.65 -0.17 -1.65
CA VAL A 108 0.35 -0.69 -0.73
C VAL A 108 0.69 0.32 0.37
N GLU A 109 0.87 1.59 0.03
CA GLU A 109 1.08 2.67 1.01
C GLU A 109 -0.10 2.81 1.96
N ASN A 110 -1.32 2.82 1.43
CA ASN A 110 -2.54 2.88 2.23
C ASN A 110 -2.72 1.65 3.13
N ALA A 111 -2.35 0.46 2.69
CA ALA A 111 -2.37 -0.75 3.51
C ALA A 111 -1.37 -0.67 4.66
N SER A 112 -0.18 -0.12 4.43
CA SER A 112 0.87 0.07 5.44
C SER A 112 0.50 1.16 6.44
N SER A 113 -0.09 2.27 5.98
CA SER A 113 -0.49 3.40 6.84
C SER A 113 -1.68 3.07 7.75
N LYS A 114 -2.59 2.17 7.33
CA LYS A 114 -3.69 1.70 8.18
C LYS A 114 -3.21 0.87 9.36
N LYS A 115 -2.17 0.05 9.22
CA LYS A 115 -1.55 -0.68 10.35
C LYS A 115 -1.01 0.28 11.41
N ALA A 116 -0.29 1.31 11.01
CA ALA A 116 0.25 2.32 11.92
C ALA A 116 -0.84 3.12 12.67
N LYS A 117 -1.97 3.40 12.03
CA LYS A 117 -3.11 4.09 12.69
C LYS A 117 -3.79 3.24 13.75
N VAL A 118 -3.95 1.93 13.50
CA VAL A 118 -4.55 1.00 14.47
C VAL A 118 -3.64 0.80 15.69
N GLU A 119 -2.34 0.65 15.51
CA GLU A 119 -1.36 0.55 16.61
C GLU A 119 -1.35 1.81 17.49
N ASN A 120 -1.39 3.00 16.88
CA ASN A 120 -1.48 4.26 17.60
C ASN A 120 -2.80 4.43 18.37
N PHE A 121 -3.91 3.93 17.84
CA PHE A 121 -5.19 3.97 18.52
C PHE A 121 -5.21 3.05 19.75
N ILE A 122 -4.72 1.83 19.63
CA ILE A 122 -4.61 0.86 20.72
C ILE A 122 -3.70 1.42 21.84
N THR A 123 -2.57 2.01 21.50
CA THR A 123 -1.64 2.58 22.46
C THR A 123 -2.25 3.80 23.17
N LYS A 124 -2.95 4.67 22.46
CA LYS A 124 -3.67 5.81 23.08
C LYS A 124 -4.81 5.35 23.99
N PHE A 125 -5.58 4.35 23.55
CA PHE A 125 -6.67 3.80 24.34
C PHE A 125 -6.14 3.18 25.64
N ALA A 126 -5.11 2.35 25.56
CA ALA A 126 -4.48 1.74 26.73
C ALA A 126 -3.95 2.78 27.73
N LYS A 127 -3.36 3.88 27.22
CA LYS A 127 -2.78 4.95 28.05
C LYS A 127 -3.83 5.69 28.88
N TYR A 128 -5.04 5.85 28.39
CA TYR A 128 -6.14 6.52 29.11
C TYR A 128 -7.03 5.56 29.89
N TYR A 129 -7.25 4.36 29.35
CA TYR A 129 -8.11 3.36 29.97
C TYR A 129 -7.55 2.84 31.30
N THR A 130 -6.26 2.54 31.35
CA THR A 130 -5.60 1.99 32.55
C THR A 130 -5.71 2.93 33.76
N PRO A 131 -5.34 4.22 33.68
CA PRO A 131 -5.46 5.11 34.84
C PRO A 131 -6.91 5.37 35.26
N VAL A 132 -7.84 5.43 34.31
CA VAL A 132 -9.28 5.64 34.64
C VAL A 132 -9.84 4.45 35.41
N VAL A 133 -9.54 3.22 34.97
CA VAL A 133 -9.98 2.00 35.67
C VAL A 133 -9.33 1.89 37.06
N THR A 134 -8.04 2.24 37.18
CA THR A 134 -7.32 2.20 38.46
C THR A 134 -7.89 3.20 39.45
N ILE A 135 -8.15 4.44 39.01
CA ILE A 135 -8.77 5.48 39.84
C ILE A 135 -10.19 5.07 40.26
N GLY A 136 -10.98 4.52 39.32
CA GLY A 136 -12.33 4.00 39.61
C GLY A 136 -12.30 2.90 40.65
N ALA A 137 -11.37 1.95 40.55
CA ALA A 137 -11.22 0.89 41.54
C ALA A 137 -10.82 1.40 42.93
N VAL A 138 -9.89 2.37 43.00
CA VAL A 138 -9.50 3.00 44.27
C VAL A 138 -10.68 3.77 44.91
N VAL A 139 -11.43 4.51 44.13
CA VAL A 139 -12.63 5.22 44.60
C VAL A 139 -13.66 4.21 45.11
N LEU A 140 -13.92 3.14 44.42
CA LEU A 140 -14.87 2.10 44.78
C LEU A 140 -14.44 1.32 46.03
N ALA A 141 -13.12 1.21 46.28
CA ALA A 141 -12.60 0.58 47.48
C ALA A 141 -12.64 1.49 48.72
N LEU A 142 -12.49 2.83 48.54
CA LEU A 142 -12.41 3.78 49.65
C LEU A 142 -13.77 4.40 50.07
N VAL A 143 -14.68 4.63 49.12
CA VAL A 143 -15.94 5.34 49.38
C VAL A 143 -16.91 4.52 50.22
N PRO A 144 -17.17 3.24 49.97
CA PRO A 144 -18.14 2.48 50.77
C PRO A 144 -17.78 2.31 52.24
N PRO A 145 -16.53 1.98 52.63
CA PRO A 145 -16.18 1.86 54.03
C PRO A 145 -16.21 3.19 54.79
N LEU A 146 -15.99 4.31 54.09
CA LEU A 146 -16.01 5.65 54.66
C LEU A 146 -17.46 6.12 54.96
N VAL A 147 -18.43 5.70 54.13
CA VAL A 147 -19.84 6.13 54.21
C VAL A 147 -20.70 5.18 55.07
N LEU A 148 -20.38 3.88 55.01
CA LEU A 148 -21.22 2.84 55.66
C LEU A 148 -20.61 2.30 56.97
N GLY A 149 -19.41 2.72 57.39
CA GLY A 149 -18.79 2.32 58.66
C GLY A 149 -18.50 0.81 58.79
N GLY A 150 -18.43 0.08 57.69
CA GLY A 150 -18.17 -1.36 57.65
C GLY A 150 -16.68 -1.72 57.63
N GLY A 151 -16.35 -2.94 58.03
CA GLY A 151 -14.96 -3.42 58.16
C GLY A 151 -14.18 -3.31 56.88
N PHE A 152 -13.07 -2.58 56.91
CA PHE A 152 -12.19 -2.26 55.79
C PHE A 152 -11.63 -3.50 55.08
N ALA A 153 -11.49 -4.62 55.82
CA ALA A 153 -10.92 -5.85 55.30
C ALA A 153 -11.83 -6.63 54.33
N GLU A 154 -13.15 -6.63 54.55
CA GLU A 154 -14.13 -7.32 53.70
C GLU A 154 -14.30 -6.63 52.35
N TRP A 155 -14.26 -5.28 52.33
CA TRP A 155 -14.38 -4.51 51.08
C TRP A 155 -13.13 -4.55 50.21
N ILE A 156 -11.94 -4.62 50.79
CA ILE A 156 -10.71 -4.81 50.06
C ILE A 156 -10.65 -6.19 49.38
N GLN A 157 -11.15 -7.23 50.07
CA GLN A 157 -11.22 -8.58 49.48
C GLN A 157 -12.18 -8.64 48.29
N LEU A 158 -13.34 -7.99 48.36
CA LEU A 158 -14.31 -7.91 47.29
C LEU A 158 -13.77 -7.14 46.07
N SER A 159 -13.07 -6.03 46.29
CA SER A 159 -12.46 -5.26 45.21
C SER A 159 -11.29 -5.96 44.52
N LEU A 160 -10.46 -6.72 45.28
CA LEU A 160 -9.38 -7.52 44.77
C LEU A 160 -9.87 -8.71 43.91
N ILE A 161 -10.95 -9.35 44.30
CA ILE A 161 -11.57 -10.45 43.55
C ILE A 161 -12.10 -9.94 42.19
N HIS A 162 -12.70 -8.74 42.17
CA HIS A 162 -13.20 -8.14 40.91
C HIS A 162 -12.11 -7.69 39.93
N ILE A 163 -10.92 -7.36 40.44
CA ILE A 163 -9.73 -6.96 39.61
C ILE A 163 -8.98 -8.19 39.12
N SER A 164 -9.00 -9.32 39.85
CA SER A 164 -8.21 -10.49 39.57
C SER A 164 -8.87 -11.56 38.69
N GLU A 165 -10.18 -11.44 38.37
CA GLU A 165 -10.80 -12.31 37.38
C GLU A 165 -10.61 -11.73 35.94
N PRO A 166 -9.58 -12.18 35.21
CA PRO A 166 -9.61 -12.00 33.77
C PRO A 166 -10.73 -12.89 33.24
N THR A 167 -11.71 -12.29 32.59
CA THR A 167 -12.75 -12.94 31.80
C THR A 167 -12.20 -14.16 31.08
N ARG A 168 -12.45 -15.35 31.62
CA ARG A 168 -12.37 -16.58 30.84
C ARG A 168 -13.61 -16.61 29.94
N LEU A 169 -13.41 -16.33 28.68
CA LEU A 169 -14.17 -16.82 27.53
C LEU A 169 -13.22 -17.43 26.53
#